data_45eea2ac66e21ed5ad5c8322ed6535f7
#
_entry.id   45eea2ac66e21ed5ad5c8322ed6535f7
#
_cell.length_a   1.000
_cell.length_b   1.000
_cell.length_c   1.000
_cell.angle_alpha   90.00
_cell.angle_beta   90.00
_cell.angle_gamma   90.00
#
_symmetry.space_group_name_H-M   'P 1'
#
loop_
_entity.id
_entity.type
_entity.pdbx_description
1 polymer ?
#
loop_
_entity_poly.entity_id
_entity_poly.type
_entity_poly.pdbx_seq_one_letter_code
_entity_poly.pdbx_strand_id
1 'polypeptide(L)'
;MRDYSNAGEHLALPGIARTFSPRAHQRAAVARILAEPAVGLFHEVGAGKTATMAIAASELRRLGLVRKPAVVVPNHMLKQFSREWLQIYPQARVLAASSEDLAGERRRQFVARVAANDWDAVIMTRSAFTRLAVAPDTEAAYERQQVEQLRGMLDRSKGDRGLTVKVIEKQIARREQKLKAVLDSPRDPGISFEATGLDYLLVDLCRARDYADDRQHRCSRPRRRRPPRSRGRTACRHSHRLSRKARTLSVGR
;
A
#
# COMPACT_ATOMS: atom_id res chain seq x y z
N MET A 1 -16.44 -16.18 -11.97
CA MET A 1 -15.90 -14.81 -11.89
C MET A 1 -17.09 -13.86 -12.05
N ARG A 2 -17.32 -12.91 -11.15
CA ARG A 2 -18.45 -11.96 -11.28
C ARG A 2 -18.16 -11.01 -12.42
N ASP A 3 -19.14 -10.75 -13.29
CA ASP A 3 -19.05 -9.75 -14.37
C ASP A 3 -19.50 -8.39 -13.82
N TYR A 4 -18.67 -7.38 -13.99
CA TYR A 4 -18.92 -6.00 -13.56
C TYR A 4 -19.12 -5.04 -14.73
N SER A 5 -19.25 -5.54 -15.97
CA SER A 5 -19.39 -4.71 -17.18
C SER A 5 -20.63 -3.84 -17.10
N ASN A 6 -21.79 -4.44 -16.80
CA ASN A 6 -23.06 -3.73 -16.67
C ASN A 6 -23.00 -2.67 -15.54
N ALA A 7 -22.51 -3.04 -14.36
CA ALA A 7 -22.34 -2.09 -13.25
C ALA A 7 -21.40 -0.94 -13.63
N GLY A 8 -20.38 -1.20 -14.45
CA GLY A 8 -19.49 -0.18 -14.97
C GLY A 8 -20.18 0.83 -15.88
N GLU A 9 -21.09 0.40 -16.71
CA GLU A 9 -21.84 1.30 -17.62
C GLU A 9 -22.69 2.33 -16.87
N HIS A 10 -23.28 1.95 -15.76
CA HIS A 10 -24.13 2.80 -14.93
C HIS A 10 -23.38 3.69 -13.94
N LEU A 11 -22.03 3.65 -13.89
CA LEU A 11 -21.26 4.54 -13.01
C LEU A 11 -21.41 6.00 -13.44
N ALA A 12 -21.98 6.81 -12.57
CA ALA A 12 -21.88 8.24 -12.67
C ALA A 12 -20.52 8.67 -12.12
N LEU A 13 -19.72 9.39 -12.91
CA LEU A 13 -18.37 9.80 -12.57
C LEU A 13 -18.25 11.33 -12.55
N PRO A 14 -18.82 12.01 -11.54
CA PRO A 14 -18.80 13.47 -11.45
C PRO A 14 -17.37 13.98 -11.22
N GLY A 15 -17.10 15.18 -11.71
CA GLY A 15 -15.80 15.85 -11.53
C GLY A 15 -14.70 15.41 -12.49
N ILE A 16 -14.95 14.42 -13.34
CA ILE A 16 -14.04 14.06 -14.43
C ILE A 16 -13.99 15.19 -15.46
N ALA A 17 -12.80 15.48 -15.96
CA ALA A 17 -12.58 16.43 -17.03
C ALA A 17 -13.40 16.04 -18.27
N ARG A 18 -14.07 17.02 -18.91
CA ARG A 18 -14.90 16.78 -20.11
C ARG A 18 -14.12 16.20 -21.30
N THR A 19 -12.81 16.40 -21.31
CA THR A 19 -11.90 15.88 -22.33
C THR A 19 -11.50 14.42 -22.11
N PHE A 20 -11.86 13.83 -20.96
CA PHE A 20 -11.52 12.46 -20.61
C PHE A 20 -12.76 11.58 -20.57
N SER A 21 -12.73 10.47 -21.32
CA SER A 21 -13.79 9.45 -21.30
C SER A 21 -13.21 8.10 -20.93
N PRO A 22 -13.60 7.53 -19.77
CA PRO A 22 -13.10 6.20 -19.37
C PRO A 22 -13.63 5.11 -20.31
N ARG A 23 -12.75 4.21 -20.70
CA ARG A 23 -13.10 3.05 -21.54
C ARG A 23 -13.93 2.03 -20.76
N ALA A 24 -14.69 1.17 -21.44
CA ALA A 24 -15.55 0.17 -20.82
C ALA A 24 -14.81 -0.72 -19.81
N HIS A 25 -13.63 -1.24 -20.14
CA HIS A 25 -12.82 -2.05 -19.22
C HIS A 25 -12.35 -1.30 -17.98
N GLN A 26 -12.10 0.00 -18.07
CA GLN A 26 -11.74 0.85 -16.92
C GLN A 26 -12.96 1.04 -16.01
N ARG A 27 -14.13 1.30 -16.58
CA ARG A 27 -15.39 1.43 -15.83
C ARG A 27 -15.75 0.13 -15.13
N ALA A 28 -15.64 -1.01 -15.79
CA ALA A 28 -15.86 -2.33 -15.19
C ALA A 28 -14.87 -2.61 -14.04
N ALA A 29 -13.59 -2.25 -14.21
CA ALA A 29 -12.58 -2.38 -13.17
C ALA A 29 -12.86 -1.47 -11.95
N VAL A 30 -13.32 -0.24 -12.18
CA VAL A 30 -13.75 0.67 -11.10
C VAL A 30 -14.95 0.08 -10.36
N ALA A 31 -15.98 -0.38 -11.07
CA ALA A 31 -17.16 -1.02 -10.45
C ALA A 31 -16.75 -2.21 -9.57
N ARG A 32 -15.79 -3.01 -10.02
CA ARG A 32 -15.24 -4.11 -9.23
C ARG A 32 -14.51 -3.64 -7.97
N ILE A 33 -13.69 -2.58 -8.08
CA ILE A 33 -12.99 -2.00 -6.92
C ILE A 33 -13.96 -1.47 -5.87
N LEU A 34 -15.08 -0.90 -6.30
CA LEU A 34 -16.13 -0.41 -5.40
C LEU A 34 -16.87 -1.55 -4.69
N ALA A 35 -17.01 -2.71 -5.34
CA ALA A 35 -17.77 -3.85 -4.83
C ALA A 35 -16.95 -4.85 -4.01
N GLU A 36 -15.64 -4.92 -4.24
CA GLU A 36 -14.76 -5.92 -3.61
C GLU A 36 -13.73 -5.25 -2.68
N PRO A 37 -13.46 -5.83 -1.50
CA PRO A 37 -12.54 -5.25 -0.52
C PRO A 37 -11.07 -5.26 -0.98
N ALA A 38 -10.72 -6.13 -1.92
CA ALA A 38 -9.38 -6.22 -2.48
C ALA A 38 -9.42 -6.70 -3.93
N VAL A 39 -8.83 -5.91 -4.83
CA VAL A 39 -8.82 -6.18 -6.28
C VAL A 39 -7.40 -6.13 -6.83
N GLY A 40 -7.06 -7.13 -7.66
CA GLY A 40 -5.84 -7.11 -8.49
C GLY A 40 -6.18 -6.69 -9.92
N LEU A 41 -5.54 -5.64 -10.42
CA LEU A 41 -5.66 -5.16 -11.79
C LEU A 41 -4.52 -5.73 -12.65
N PHE A 42 -4.80 -6.79 -13.39
CA PHE A 42 -3.83 -7.47 -14.26
C PHE A 42 -3.99 -7.01 -15.73
N HIS A 43 -4.13 -5.71 -15.91
CA HIS A 43 -4.24 -5.10 -17.23
C HIS A 43 -2.87 -4.97 -17.90
N GLU A 44 -2.85 -5.03 -19.23
CA GLU A 44 -1.66 -4.80 -20.04
C GLU A 44 -1.10 -3.38 -19.86
N VAL A 45 0.15 -3.19 -20.31
CA VAL A 45 0.77 -1.86 -20.35
C VAL A 45 -0.01 -0.99 -21.34
N GLY A 46 -0.31 0.26 -20.96
CA GLY A 46 -1.08 1.17 -21.81
C GLY A 46 -2.61 1.06 -21.66
N ALA A 47 -3.14 0.09 -20.91
CA ALA A 47 -4.59 -0.01 -20.65
C ALA A 47 -5.16 1.11 -19.77
N GLY A 48 -4.32 2.06 -19.31
CA GLY A 48 -4.74 3.19 -18.50
C GLY A 48 -5.01 2.85 -17.04
N LYS A 49 -4.16 2.02 -16.42
CA LYS A 49 -4.24 1.68 -14.99
C LYS A 49 -4.24 2.92 -14.09
N THR A 50 -3.43 3.94 -14.41
CA THR A 50 -3.42 5.23 -13.69
C THR A 50 -4.81 5.84 -13.63
N ALA A 51 -5.50 5.93 -14.77
CA ALA A 51 -6.85 6.46 -14.84
C ALA A 51 -7.84 5.61 -14.02
N THR A 52 -7.76 4.29 -14.13
CA THR A 52 -8.61 3.38 -13.34
C THR A 52 -8.41 3.59 -11.84
N MET A 53 -7.17 3.73 -11.39
CA MET A 53 -6.84 3.96 -9.97
C MET A 53 -7.33 5.34 -9.50
N ALA A 54 -7.13 6.38 -10.30
CA ALA A 54 -7.60 7.73 -9.99
C ALA A 54 -9.12 7.80 -9.87
N ILE A 55 -9.84 7.20 -10.83
CA ILE A 55 -11.31 7.15 -10.82
C ILE A 55 -11.80 6.34 -9.62
N ALA A 56 -11.23 5.15 -9.38
CA ALA A 56 -11.64 4.31 -8.26
C ALA A 56 -11.45 5.01 -6.91
N ALA A 57 -10.31 5.66 -6.68
CA ALA A 57 -10.04 6.39 -5.45
C ALA A 57 -11.01 7.56 -5.25
N SER A 58 -11.27 8.32 -6.32
CA SER A 58 -12.22 9.45 -6.29
C SER A 58 -13.65 8.97 -5.99
N GLU A 59 -14.08 7.87 -6.60
CA GLU A 59 -15.40 7.30 -6.37
C GLU A 59 -15.55 6.67 -4.98
N LEU A 60 -14.55 5.94 -4.51
CA LEU A 60 -14.54 5.41 -3.14
C LEU A 60 -14.71 6.52 -2.11
N ARG A 61 -14.01 7.65 -2.32
CA ARG A 61 -14.12 8.82 -1.47
C ARG A 61 -15.48 9.51 -1.60
N ARG A 62 -15.96 9.73 -2.82
CA ARG A 62 -17.26 10.35 -3.08
C ARG A 62 -18.42 9.60 -2.46
N LEU A 63 -18.35 8.26 -2.49
CA LEU A 63 -19.34 7.38 -1.88
C LEU A 63 -19.19 7.25 -0.34
N GLY A 64 -18.18 7.91 0.26
CA GLY A 64 -17.91 7.83 1.69
C GLY A 64 -17.38 6.48 2.17
N LEU A 65 -17.00 5.60 1.25
CA LEU A 65 -16.40 4.30 1.56
C LEU A 65 -14.95 4.43 2.06
N VAL A 66 -14.27 5.49 1.62
CA VAL A 66 -12.91 5.83 1.98
C VAL A 66 -12.82 7.32 2.26
N ARG A 67 -12.09 7.70 3.30
CA ARG A 67 -11.88 9.12 3.65
C ARG A 67 -10.64 9.68 2.98
N LYS A 68 -9.54 8.95 3.00
CA LYS A 68 -8.25 9.44 2.55
C LYS A 68 -7.46 8.33 1.83
N PRO A 69 -7.67 8.14 0.52
CA PRO A 69 -6.97 7.12 -0.24
C PRO A 69 -5.50 7.49 -0.44
N ALA A 70 -4.63 6.49 -0.33
CA ALA A 70 -3.21 6.60 -0.66
C ALA A 70 -2.87 5.78 -1.90
N VAL A 71 -2.03 6.35 -2.76
CA VAL A 71 -1.51 5.66 -3.94
C VAL A 71 0.00 5.53 -3.83
N VAL A 72 0.49 4.31 -3.95
CA VAL A 72 1.93 4.02 -3.95
C VAL A 72 2.38 3.72 -5.37
N VAL A 73 3.31 4.52 -5.85
CA VAL A 73 3.85 4.43 -7.22
C VAL A 73 5.37 4.20 -7.21
N PRO A 74 5.95 3.68 -8.30
CA PRO A 74 7.40 3.66 -8.48
C PRO A 74 8.00 5.08 -8.41
N ASN A 75 9.25 5.17 -7.98
CA ASN A 75 9.90 6.48 -7.73
C ASN A 75 9.89 7.41 -8.95
N HIS A 76 10.12 6.87 -10.14
CA HIS A 76 10.15 7.62 -11.39
C HIS A 76 8.76 8.06 -11.89
N MET A 77 7.70 7.40 -11.41
CA MET A 77 6.32 7.65 -11.88
C MET A 77 5.61 8.77 -11.11
N LEU A 78 6.12 9.22 -9.98
CA LEU A 78 5.43 10.17 -9.09
C LEU A 78 4.90 11.41 -9.84
N LYS A 79 5.76 12.08 -10.59
CA LYS A 79 5.41 13.31 -11.32
C LYS A 79 4.40 13.03 -12.42
N GLN A 80 4.60 11.95 -13.18
CA GLN A 80 3.71 11.55 -14.27
C GLN A 80 2.33 11.19 -13.71
N PHE A 81 2.27 10.32 -12.72
CA PHE A 81 1.03 9.85 -12.10
C PHE A 81 0.21 11.02 -11.53
N SER A 82 0.87 11.94 -10.81
CA SER A 82 0.21 13.15 -10.28
C SER A 82 -0.33 14.05 -11.38
N ARG A 83 0.40 14.22 -12.48
CA ARG A 83 -0.05 15.01 -13.64
C ARG A 83 -1.26 14.35 -14.31
N GLU A 84 -1.19 13.06 -14.58
CA GLU A 84 -2.30 12.31 -15.19
C GLU A 84 -3.55 12.36 -14.29
N TRP A 85 -3.38 12.27 -12.97
CA TRP A 85 -4.50 12.43 -12.02
C TRP A 85 -5.19 13.78 -12.18
N LEU A 86 -4.42 14.86 -12.17
CA LEU A 86 -4.96 16.23 -12.30
C LEU A 86 -5.52 16.50 -13.70
N GLN A 87 -5.10 15.80 -14.73
CA GLN A 87 -5.74 15.84 -16.05
C GLN A 87 -7.12 15.20 -16.04
N ILE A 88 -7.32 14.16 -15.23
CA ILE A 88 -8.61 13.47 -15.10
C ILE A 88 -9.53 14.20 -14.12
N TYR A 89 -9.00 14.65 -13.00
CA TYR A 89 -9.70 15.41 -11.95
C TYR A 89 -9.00 16.76 -11.69
N PRO A 90 -9.28 17.81 -12.47
CA PRO A 90 -8.59 19.10 -12.35
C PRO A 90 -8.79 19.81 -11.01
N GLN A 91 -9.89 19.52 -10.33
CA GLN A 91 -10.24 20.15 -9.04
C GLN A 91 -9.73 19.35 -7.84
N ALA A 92 -9.09 18.21 -8.06
CA ALA A 92 -8.67 17.35 -6.97
C ALA A 92 -7.49 17.94 -6.18
N ARG A 93 -7.59 17.88 -4.85
CA ARG A 93 -6.51 18.23 -3.92
C ARG A 93 -5.62 17.01 -3.70
N VAL A 94 -4.54 16.95 -4.44
CA VAL A 94 -3.60 15.81 -4.40
C VAL A 94 -2.30 16.22 -3.72
N LEU A 95 -1.87 15.42 -2.75
CA LEU A 95 -0.56 15.56 -2.13
C LEU A 95 0.41 14.53 -2.72
N ALA A 96 1.47 15.00 -3.37
CA ALA A 96 2.53 14.13 -3.88
C ALA A 96 3.73 14.14 -2.93
N ALA A 97 4.27 12.96 -2.60
CA ALA A 97 5.40 12.81 -1.68
C ALA A 97 6.49 11.89 -2.23
N SER A 98 7.71 12.37 -2.22
CA SER A 98 8.92 11.64 -2.53
C SER A 98 9.59 11.07 -1.27
N SER A 99 10.66 10.30 -1.44
CA SER A 99 11.46 9.84 -0.32
C SER A 99 12.15 10.96 0.47
N GLU A 100 12.36 12.12 -0.14
CA GLU A 100 12.99 13.28 0.48
C GLU A 100 12.04 13.97 1.47
N ASP A 101 10.74 13.97 1.17
CA ASP A 101 9.70 14.52 2.03
C ASP A 101 9.51 13.71 3.32
N LEU A 102 9.95 12.46 3.34
CA LEU A 102 9.91 11.57 4.49
C LEU A 102 11.29 11.35 5.13
N ALA A 103 12.24 12.25 4.93
CA ALA A 103 13.57 12.17 5.53
C ALA A 103 13.67 13.04 6.80
N GLY A 104 14.19 12.48 7.91
CA GLY A 104 14.45 13.22 9.15
C GLY A 104 13.21 13.96 9.66
N GLU A 105 13.36 15.22 10.02
CA GLU A 105 12.31 16.08 10.55
C GLU A 105 11.15 16.33 9.58
N ARG A 106 11.41 16.31 8.27
CA ARG A 106 10.35 16.48 7.25
C ARG A 106 9.26 15.42 7.36
N ARG A 107 9.60 14.23 7.88
CA ARG A 107 8.63 13.16 8.09
C ARG A 107 7.51 13.55 9.05
N ARG A 108 7.83 14.25 10.15
CA ARG A 108 6.83 14.77 11.10
C ARG A 108 5.92 15.79 10.42
N GLN A 109 6.50 16.72 9.69
CA GLN A 109 5.75 17.74 8.95
C GLN A 109 4.85 17.10 7.89
N PHE A 110 5.34 16.10 7.18
CA PHE A 110 4.54 15.36 6.19
C PHE A 110 3.35 14.66 6.85
N VAL A 111 3.57 13.90 7.94
CA VAL A 111 2.49 13.21 8.66
C VAL A 111 1.45 14.20 9.17
N ALA A 112 1.89 15.30 9.80
CA ALA A 112 1.00 16.36 10.28
C ALA A 112 0.21 17.00 9.13
N ARG A 113 0.86 17.27 7.98
CA ARG A 113 0.22 17.83 6.78
C ARG A 113 -0.81 16.89 6.18
N VAL A 114 -0.52 15.58 6.16
CA VAL A 114 -1.48 14.56 5.69
C VAL A 114 -2.66 14.46 6.65
N ALA A 115 -2.39 14.45 7.97
CA ALA A 115 -3.42 14.31 8.99
C ALA A 115 -4.38 15.51 9.04
N ALA A 116 -3.80 16.73 9.04
CA ALA A 116 -4.55 17.96 9.27
C ALA A 116 -5.41 18.41 8.07
N ASN A 117 -5.07 17.98 6.86
CA ASN A 117 -5.76 18.42 5.66
C ASN A 117 -6.64 17.33 5.05
N ASP A 118 -7.68 17.78 4.38
CA ASP A 118 -8.60 16.91 3.66
C ASP A 118 -8.15 16.76 2.21
N TRP A 119 -7.29 15.76 1.97
CA TRP A 119 -6.75 15.42 0.66
C TRP A 119 -7.67 14.45 -0.08
N ASP A 120 -7.89 14.69 -1.38
CA ASP A 120 -8.62 13.75 -2.23
C ASP A 120 -7.81 12.49 -2.53
N ALA A 121 -6.49 12.63 -2.59
CA ALA A 121 -5.56 11.50 -2.61
C ALA A 121 -4.17 11.91 -2.11
N VAL A 122 -3.44 10.97 -1.54
CA VAL A 122 -2.02 11.10 -1.21
C VAL A 122 -1.24 10.15 -2.09
N ILE A 123 -0.47 10.69 -3.04
CA ILE A 123 0.37 9.91 -3.94
C ILE A 123 1.79 9.90 -3.40
N MET A 124 2.34 8.74 -3.15
CA MET A 124 3.69 8.64 -2.60
C MET A 124 4.52 7.62 -3.36
N THR A 125 5.82 7.86 -3.39
CA THR A 125 6.75 6.89 -3.94
C THR A 125 6.83 5.67 -3.03
N ARG A 126 7.19 4.52 -3.60
CA ARG A 126 7.41 3.30 -2.82
C ARG A 126 8.46 3.50 -1.74
N SER A 127 9.56 4.21 -2.03
CA SER A 127 10.60 4.51 -1.05
C SER A 127 10.12 5.48 0.04
N ALA A 128 9.19 6.38 -0.24
CA ALA A 128 8.52 7.21 0.75
C ALA A 128 7.63 6.34 1.66
N PHE A 129 6.77 5.52 1.07
CA PHE A 129 5.85 4.64 1.79
C PHE A 129 6.58 3.70 2.76
N THR A 130 7.74 3.14 2.37
CA THR A 130 8.53 2.27 3.25
C THR A 130 9.18 2.99 4.44
N ARG A 131 9.21 4.32 4.44
CA ARG A 131 9.70 5.13 5.57
C ARG A 131 8.62 5.45 6.60
N LEU A 132 7.35 5.27 6.26
CA LEU A 132 6.26 5.38 7.23
C LEU A 132 6.31 4.15 8.16
N ALA A 133 6.53 4.38 9.43
CA ALA A 133 6.47 3.33 10.44
C ALA A 133 5.01 2.94 10.70
N VAL A 134 4.78 1.68 11.00
CA VAL A 134 3.50 1.19 11.52
C VAL A 134 3.51 1.36 13.03
N ALA A 135 2.38 1.74 13.63
CA ALA A 135 2.28 1.81 15.07
C ALA A 135 2.62 0.44 15.71
N PRO A 136 3.40 0.42 16.81
CA PRO A 136 3.82 -0.82 17.44
C PRO A 136 2.66 -1.74 17.82
N ASP A 137 1.55 -1.17 18.30
CA ASP A 137 0.35 -1.93 18.66
C ASP A 137 -0.28 -2.63 17.44
N THR A 138 -0.25 -1.97 16.30
CA THR A 138 -0.70 -2.53 15.01
C THR A 138 0.21 -3.65 14.54
N GLU A 139 1.52 -3.46 14.64
CA GLU A 139 2.49 -4.48 14.26
C GLU A 139 2.40 -5.69 15.20
N ALA A 140 2.24 -5.45 16.51
CA ALA A 140 2.03 -6.49 17.50
C ALA A 140 0.74 -7.28 17.25
N ALA A 141 -0.38 -6.61 16.97
CA ALA A 141 -1.64 -7.28 16.63
C ALA A 141 -1.50 -8.18 15.39
N TYR A 142 -0.80 -7.69 14.37
CA TYR A 142 -0.53 -8.48 13.17
C TYR A 142 0.34 -9.73 13.47
N GLU A 143 1.41 -9.58 14.25
CA GLU A 143 2.27 -10.73 14.59
C GLU A 143 1.53 -11.75 15.47
N ARG A 144 0.67 -11.32 16.41
CA ARG A 144 -0.21 -12.22 17.17
C ARG A 144 -1.14 -13.01 16.25
N GLN A 145 -1.80 -12.36 15.31
CA GLN A 145 -2.67 -13.04 14.35
C GLN A 145 -1.90 -14.06 13.50
N GLN A 146 -0.66 -13.74 13.08
CA GLN A 146 0.18 -14.67 12.33
C GLN A 146 0.58 -15.91 13.18
N VAL A 147 0.90 -15.70 14.46
CA VAL A 147 1.20 -16.81 15.39
C VAL A 147 -0.02 -17.69 15.55
N GLU A 148 -1.19 -17.13 15.74
CA GLU A 148 -2.45 -17.87 15.90
C GLU A 148 -2.80 -18.69 14.66
N GLN A 149 -2.66 -18.12 13.46
CA GLN A 149 -2.83 -18.86 12.21
C GLN A 149 -1.86 -20.04 12.08
N LEU A 150 -0.58 -19.85 12.44
CA LEU A 150 0.42 -20.92 12.41
C LEU A 150 0.12 -22.03 13.44
N ARG A 151 -0.35 -21.64 14.64
CA ARG A 151 -0.78 -22.62 15.66
C ARG A 151 -1.98 -23.43 15.17
N GLY A 152 -2.97 -22.79 14.55
CA GLY A 152 -4.10 -23.49 13.94
C GLY A 152 -3.71 -24.41 12.77
N MET A 153 -2.64 -24.09 12.04
CA MET A 153 -2.05 -25.00 11.04
C MET A 153 -1.33 -26.19 11.71
N LEU A 154 -0.59 -25.92 12.77
CA LEU A 154 0.11 -26.94 13.54
C LEU A 154 -0.86 -27.95 14.15
N ASP A 155 -1.96 -27.48 14.73
CA ASP A 155 -3.00 -28.33 15.32
C ASP A 155 -3.65 -29.25 14.29
N ARG A 156 -3.88 -28.77 13.07
CA ARG A 156 -4.37 -29.59 11.96
C ARG A 156 -3.37 -30.60 11.43
N SER A 157 -2.07 -30.34 11.61
CA SER A 157 -0.97 -31.16 11.12
C SER A 157 -0.48 -32.18 12.16
N LYS A 158 -1.10 -32.28 13.33
CA LYS A 158 -0.68 -33.21 14.42
C LYS A 158 -0.69 -34.70 14.04
N GLY A 159 -1.33 -35.06 12.91
CA GLY A 159 -1.30 -36.41 12.34
C GLY A 159 -0.11 -36.69 11.41
N ASP A 160 0.60 -35.67 10.97
CA ASP A 160 1.65 -35.78 9.97
C ASP A 160 3.02 -35.63 10.64
N ARG A 161 3.70 -36.76 10.89
CA ARG A 161 5.03 -36.81 11.52
C ARG A 161 6.14 -36.40 10.54
N GLY A 162 6.03 -35.21 9.93
CA GLY A 162 6.95 -34.79 8.87
C GLY A 162 7.74 -33.52 9.17
N LEU A 163 8.68 -33.23 8.28
CA LEU A 163 9.49 -32.00 8.23
C LEU A 163 8.64 -30.71 8.34
N THR A 164 7.37 -30.77 7.93
CA THR A 164 6.40 -29.67 7.93
C THR A 164 6.12 -29.15 9.35
N VAL A 165 5.94 -30.02 10.35
CA VAL A 165 5.68 -29.64 11.75
C VAL A 165 6.85 -28.84 12.32
N LYS A 166 8.09 -29.32 12.17
CA LYS A 166 9.30 -28.62 12.64
C LYS A 166 9.48 -27.26 11.98
N VAL A 167 9.10 -27.14 10.71
CA VAL A 167 9.16 -25.85 9.99
C VAL A 167 8.14 -24.87 10.56
N ILE A 168 6.91 -25.30 10.84
CA ILE A 168 5.86 -24.48 11.43
C ILE A 168 6.27 -24.02 12.83
N GLU A 169 6.75 -24.92 13.69
CA GLU A 169 7.24 -24.58 15.03
C GLU A 169 8.37 -23.53 14.99
N LYS A 170 9.33 -23.70 14.09
CA LYS A 170 10.41 -22.72 13.90
C LYS A 170 9.88 -21.36 13.42
N GLN A 171 8.83 -21.35 12.60
CA GLN A 171 8.19 -20.10 12.19
C GLN A 171 7.44 -19.44 13.35
N ILE A 172 6.74 -20.19 14.18
CA ILE A 172 6.07 -19.69 15.39
C ILE A 172 7.10 -19.02 16.30
N ALA A 173 8.17 -19.73 16.68
CA ALA A 173 9.21 -19.18 17.55
C ALA A 173 9.82 -17.87 17.02
N ARG A 174 10.07 -17.79 15.71
CA ARG A 174 10.57 -16.55 15.07
C ARG A 174 9.55 -15.41 15.13
N ARG A 175 8.26 -15.70 15.01
CA ARG A 175 7.20 -14.68 15.10
C ARG A 175 7.02 -14.18 16.52
N GLU A 176 7.07 -15.07 17.50
CA GLU A 176 6.99 -14.72 18.92
C GLU A 176 8.18 -13.86 19.34
N GLN A 177 9.40 -14.21 18.93
CA GLN A 177 10.58 -13.38 19.17
C GLN A 177 10.42 -11.98 18.54
N LYS A 178 9.85 -11.90 17.34
CA LYS A 178 9.61 -10.64 16.68
C LYS A 178 8.53 -9.83 17.38
N LEU A 179 7.46 -10.46 17.85
CA LEU A 179 6.41 -9.83 18.66
C LEU A 179 7.00 -9.20 19.91
N LYS A 180 7.86 -9.93 20.63
CA LYS A 180 8.56 -9.42 21.81
C LYS A 180 9.40 -8.19 21.46
N ALA A 181 10.22 -8.25 20.41
CA ALA A 181 11.04 -7.13 19.98
C ALA A 181 10.22 -5.88 19.58
N VAL A 182 9.01 -6.05 19.00
CA VAL A 182 8.10 -4.93 18.69
C VAL A 182 7.53 -4.31 19.95
N LEU A 183 7.19 -5.12 20.96
CA LEU A 183 6.66 -4.62 22.23
C LEU A 183 7.72 -3.89 23.05
N ASP A 184 8.97 -4.31 22.96
CA ASP A 184 10.11 -3.72 23.69
C ASP A 184 10.70 -2.49 22.98
N SER A 185 10.24 -2.16 21.74
CA SER A 185 10.79 -1.03 20.99
C SER A 185 10.30 0.32 21.51
N PRO A 186 11.17 1.36 21.55
CA PRO A 186 10.77 2.70 21.98
C PRO A 186 9.69 3.26 21.05
N ARG A 187 8.69 3.92 21.64
CA ARG A 187 7.56 4.51 20.92
C ARG A 187 7.87 5.93 20.51
N ASP A 188 7.74 6.25 19.21
CA ASP A 188 7.75 7.64 18.73
C ASP A 188 6.30 8.00 18.33
N PRO A 189 5.55 8.65 19.25
CA PRO A 189 4.15 8.97 19.01
C PRO A 189 4.03 10.04 17.93
N GLY A 190 3.14 9.82 16.94
CA GLY A 190 2.79 10.83 15.94
C GLY A 190 3.48 10.71 14.58
N ILE A 191 4.35 9.71 14.36
CA ILE A 191 5.01 9.50 13.06
C ILE A 191 4.63 8.14 12.44
N SER A 192 3.52 7.58 12.86
CA SER A 192 3.05 6.29 12.33
C SER A 192 2.15 6.46 11.11
N PHE A 193 1.99 5.38 10.36
CA PHE A 193 1.04 5.32 9.26
C PHE A 193 -0.39 5.62 9.72
N GLU A 194 -0.77 5.13 10.89
CA GLU A 194 -2.08 5.35 11.49
C GLU A 194 -2.34 6.83 11.78
N ALA A 195 -1.30 7.57 12.19
CA ALA A 195 -1.41 9.00 12.45
C ALA A 195 -1.71 9.83 11.19
N THR A 196 -1.44 9.29 10.00
CA THR A 196 -1.78 9.97 8.73
C THR A 196 -3.28 9.97 8.43
N GLY A 197 -4.04 9.05 9.01
CA GLY A 197 -5.46 8.84 8.71
C GLY A 197 -5.73 8.24 7.33
N LEU A 198 -4.72 7.68 6.67
CA LEU A 198 -4.89 6.95 5.40
C LEU A 198 -5.61 5.63 5.65
N ASP A 199 -6.71 5.41 4.95
CA ASP A 199 -7.61 4.27 5.17
C ASP A 199 -7.75 3.31 3.98
N TYR A 200 -7.31 3.71 2.80
CA TYR A 200 -7.31 2.85 1.61
C TYR A 200 -6.00 2.97 0.84
N LEU A 201 -5.50 1.84 0.33
CA LEU A 201 -4.21 1.78 -0.34
C LEU A 201 -4.34 1.18 -1.74
N LEU A 202 -3.97 1.97 -2.75
CA LEU A 202 -3.77 1.54 -4.13
C LEU A 202 -2.26 1.43 -4.37
N VAL A 203 -1.81 0.30 -4.92
CA VAL A 203 -0.37 0.08 -5.17
C VAL A 203 -0.17 -0.20 -6.64
N ASP A 204 0.59 0.66 -7.31
CA ASP A 204 1.06 0.42 -8.66
C ASP A 204 2.32 -0.47 -8.61
N LEU A 205 2.16 -1.71 -9.02
CA LEU A 205 3.23 -2.70 -9.11
C LEU A 205 3.76 -2.70 -10.54
N CYS A 206 4.81 -1.92 -10.79
CA CYS A 206 5.58 -2.12 -12.01
C CYS A 206 6.17 -3.53 -12.07
N ARG A 207 6.34 -4.06 -13.29
CA ARG A 207 6.87 -5.41 -13.55
C ARG A 207 8.18 -5.64 -12.79
N ALA A 208 8.45 -6.90 -12.47
CA ALA A 208 9.67 -7.37 -11.77
C ALA A 208 11.02 -6.88 -12.37
N ARG A 209 11.02 -6.33 -13.58
CA ARG A 209 12.19 -5.67 -14.20
C ARG A 209 12.66 -4.42 -13.44
N ASP A 210 11.73 -3.65 -12.86
CA ASP A 210 12.09 -2.44 -12.09
C ASP A 210 12.81 -2.79 -10.78
N TYR A 211 12.64 -4.02 -10.30
CA TYR A 211 13.41 -4.57 -9.19
C TYR A 211 14.90 -4.81 -9.52
N ALA A 212 15.23 -5.08 -10.78
CA ALA A 212 16.60 -5.27 -11.22
C ALA A 212 17.33 -3.93 -11.40
N ASP A 213 16.62 -2.91 -11.88
CA ASP A 213 17.19 -1.60 -12.19
C ASP A 213 17.54 -0.79 -10.92
N ASP A 214 16.70 -0.88 -9.88
CA ASP A 214 17.01 -0.27 -8.56
C ASP A 214 18.26 -0.90 -7.89
N ARG A 215 18.61 -2.14 -8.25
CA ARG A 215 19.89 -2.77 -7.87
C ARG A 215 21.07 -2.29 -8.70
N GLN A 216 20.88 -2.02 -10.00
CA GLN A 216 21.96 -1.56 -10.88
C GLN A 216 22.38 -0.13 -10.57
N HIS A 217 21.46 0.76 -10.26
CA HIS A 217 21.78 2.12 -9.80
C HIS A 217 22.48 2.17 -8.43
N ARG A 218 22.36 1.13 -7.60
CA ARG A 218 23.16 1.01 -6.37
C ARG A 218 24.56 0.45 -6.59
N CYS A 219 24.79 -0.28 -7.68
CA CYS A 219 26.12 -0.85 -7.99
C CYS A 219 27.08 0.12 -8.68
N SER A 220 26.59 1.22 -9.23
CA SER A 220 27.44 2.21 -9.94
C SER A 220 27.97 3.36 -9.06
N ARG A 221 27.76 3.34 -7.75
CA ARG A 221 28.45 4.27 -6.83
C ARG A 221 29.76 3.66 -6.33
N PRO A 222 30.88 4.42 -6.35
CA PRO A 222 32.19 3.92 -5.91
C PRO A 222 32.12 3.54 -4.42
N ARG A 223 32.75 2.41 -4.09
CA ARG A 223 32.84 1.81 -2.76
C ARG A 223 33.35 2.83 -1.72
N ARG A 224 32.43 3.41 -0.96
CA ARG A 224 32.73 3.93 0.38
C ARG A 224 32.25 2.90 1.42
N ARG A 225 33.10 2.65 2.40
CA ARG A 225 33.08 1.59 3.44
C ARG A 225 31.67 1.23 3.95
N ARG A 226 31.41 -0.07 4.02
CA ARG A 226 30.19 -0.70 4.52
C ARG A 226 29.90 -0.37 5.98
N PRO A 227 28.68 0.01 6.35
CA PRO A 227 28.10 -0.35 7.64
C PRO A 227 27.30 -1.66 7.54
N PRO A 228 26.95 -2.32 8.66
CA PRO A 228 26.61 -3.74 8.70
C PRO A 228 25.26 -4.10 8.06
N ARG A 229 25.25 -5.31 7.49
CA ARG A 229 24.11 -5.94 6.83
C ARG A 229 22.95 -6.20 7.79
N SER A 230 21.83 -5.47 7.70
CA SER A 230 20.55 -5.96 8.27
C SER A 230 19.26 -5.28 7.76
N ARG A 231 19.29 -4.26 6.89
CA ARG A 231 18.07 -3.45 6.62
C ARG A 231 17.33 -3.69 5.30
N GLY A 232 17.82 -4.52 4.40
CA GLY A 232 17.21 -4.69 3.06
C GLY A 232 15.98 -5.61 2.99
N ARG A 233 15.78 -6.50 3.95
CA ARG A 233 14.65 -7.47 3.93
C ARG A 233 13.40 -6.97 4.65
N THR A 234 13.52 -6.00 5.54
CA THR A 234 12.42 -5.48 6.35
C THR A 234 11.48 -4.58 5.56
N ALA A 235 12.03 -3.79 4.65
CA ALA A 235 11.26 -2.82 3.86
C ALA A 235 10.21 -3.46 2.92
N CYS A 236 10.57 -4.56 2.24
CA CYS A 236 9.63 -5.25 1.35
C CYS A 236 8.49 -5.95 2.09
N ARG A 237 8.76 -6.45 3.31
CA ARG A 237 7.72 -7.05 4.18
C ARG A 237 6.78 -6.00 4.76
N HIS A 238 7.28 -4.78 4.99
CA HIS A 238 6.50 -3.69 5.56
C HIS A 238 5.41 -3.20 4.60
N SER A 239 5.75 -3.00 3.33
CA SER A 239 4.77 -2.58 2.31
C SER A 239 3.63 -3.60 2.14
N HIS A 240 3.96 -4.90 2.22
CA HIS A 240 2.95 -5.96 2.11
C HIS A 240 2.00 -6.01 3.33
N ARG A 241 2.49 -5.63 4.53
CA ARG A 241 1.67 -5.58 5.74
C ARG A 241 0.68 -4.42 5.71
N LEU A 242 1.15 -3.24 5.34
CA LEU A 242 0.29 -2.06 5.24
C LEU A 242 -0.81 -2.26 4.20
N SER A 243 -0.45 -2.86 3.05
CA SER A 243 -1.43 -3.24 2.02
C SER A 243 -2.50 -4.20 2.55
N ARG A 244 -2.11 -5.23 3.33
CA ARG A 244 -3.09 -6.16 3.92
C ARG A 244 -3.98 -5.50 4.97
N LYS A 245 -3.46 -4.55 5.75
CA LYS A 245 -4.23 -3.89 6.79
C LYS A 245 -5.20 -2.85 6.24
N ALA A 246 -4.79 -2.07 5.28
CA ALA A 246 -5.69 -1.19 4.55
C ALA A 246 -6.86 -1.98 3.90
N ARG A 247 -6.60 -3.23 3.46
CA ARG A 247 -7.64 -4.13 2.96
C ARG A 247 -8.63 -4.60 4.04
N THR A 248 -8.16 -4.79 5.27
CA THR A 248 -9.01 -5.27 6.38
C THR A 248 -9.86 -4.13 6.95
N LEU A 249 -9.37 -2.90 6.93
CA LEU A 249 -10.14 -1.72 7.39
C LEU A 249 -11.30 -1.34 6.45
N SER A 250 -11.24 -1.71 5.18
CA SER A 250 -12.35 -1.52 4.23
C SER A 250 -13.48 -2.55 4.36
N VAL A 251 -13.29 -3.62 5.15
CA VAL A 251 -14.28 -4.71 5.36
C VAL A 251 -15.14 -4.49 6.61
N GLY A 252 -14.83 -3.51 7.45
CA GLY A 252 -15.50 -3.28 8.73
C GLY A 252 -16.67 -2.28 8.65
N ARG A 253 -17.63 -2.49 7.75
CA ARG A 253 -19.02 -1.99 7.82
C ARG A 253 -19.94 -2.86 7.00
#